data_7b98993ecdc793532f0a8dc323c628c1
#
_entry.id   7b98993ecdc793532f0a8dc323c628c1
#
_cell.length_a   1.000
_cell.length_b   1.000
_cell.length_c   1.000
_cell.angle_alpha   90.00
_cell.angle_beta   90.00
_cell.angle_gamma   90.00
#
_symmetry.space_group_name_H-M   'P 1'
#
loop_
_entity.id
_entity.type
_entity.pdbx_description
1 polymer ?
#
loop_
_entity_poly.entity_id
_entity_poly.type
_entity_poly.pdbx_seq_one_letter_code
_entity_poly.pdbx_strand_id
1 'polypeptide(L)'
;MELYVEKRSTCNAGSTPKHFHPAAGTLVYVLDGVSQSKSTGEWKQYSKGEYWYERTDWVHGGESDTPDLGDACTDLLVIRVVDEGKDHTVFVK
;
A
#
# COMPACT_ATOMS: atom_id res chain seq x y z
N MET A 1 19.04 -7.25 7.42
CA MET A 1 18.09 -6.22 6.92
C MET A 1 18.16 -6.19 5.41
N GLU A 2 17.03 -6.27 4.77
CA GLU A 2 16.93 -6.30 3.31
C GLU A 2 16.13 -5.10 2.81
N LEU A 3 16.56 -4.55 1.68
CA LEU A 3 15.77 -3.57 0.94
C LEU A 3 14.94 -4.32 -0.11
N TYR A 4 13.63 -4.23 0.03
CA TYR A 4 12.69 -4.85 -0.91
C TYR A 4 12.10 -3.77 -1.81
N VAL A 5 12.18 -3.96 -3.12
CA VAL A 5 11.62 -3.06 -4.11
C VAL A 5 10.77 -3.86 -5.08
N GLU A 6 9.50 -3.46 -5.22
CA GLU A 6 8.55 -4.15 -6.10
C GLU A 6 7.79 -3.13 -6.93
N LYS A 7 7.65 -3.41 -8.22
CA LYS A 7 6.71 -2.70 -9.07
C LYS A 7 5.40 -3.48 -9.08
N ARG A 8 4.30 -2.82 -8.76
CA ARG A 8 2.98 -3.43 -8.71
C ARG A 8 2.01 -2.70 -9.62
N SER A 9 1.34 -3.44 -10.50
CA SER A 9 0.32 -2.90 -11.40
C SER A 9 -1.03 -3.49 -11.03
N THR A 10 -2.02 -2.63 -10.76
CA THR A 10 -3.36 -3.04 -10.39
C THR A 10 -4.40 -2.23 -11.14
N CYS A 11 -5.54 -2.85 -11.43
CA CYS A 11 -6.72 -2.16 -11.96
C CYS A 11 -7.92 -2.49 -11.08
N ASN A 12 -8.86 -1.57 -10.97
CA ASN A 12 -10.07 -1.76 -10.16
C ASN A 12 -9.74 -2.10 -8.71
N ALA A 13 -8.73 -1.42 -8.14
CA ALA A 13 -8.28 -1.68 -6.79
C ALA A 13 -9.35 -1.22 -5.79
N GLY A 14 -10.23 -2.15 -5.42
CA GLY A 14 -11.16 -1.95 -4.32
C GLY A 14 -10.49 -2.24 -2.99
N SER A 15 -11.30 -2.60 -2.01
CA SER A 15 -10.79 -2.97 -0.69
C SER A 15 -9.94 -4.23 -0.77
N THR A 16 -8.76 -4.19 -0.15
CA THR A 16 -7.91 -5.36 0.01
C THR A 16 -8.26 -6.08 1.32
N PRO A 17 -7.91 -7.36 1.47
CA PRO A 17 -8.05 -8.04 2.76
C PRO A 17 -7.27 -7.31 3.86
N LYS A 18 -7.80 -7.34 5.07
CA LYS A 18 -7.17 -6.71 6.23
C LYS A 18 -5.80 -7.35 6.49
N HIS A 19 -4.77 -6.52 6.57
CA HIS A 19 -3.39 -7.00 6.71
C HIS A 19 -2.48 -5.94 7.30
N PHE A 20 -1.25 -6.33 7.63
CA PHE A 20 -0.20 -5.42 8.01
C PHE A 20 1.15 -5.89 7.45
N HIS A 21 2.12 -5.00 7.44
CA HIS A 21 3.48 -5.28 6.98
C HIS A 21 4.44 -5.22 8.17
N PRO A 22 5.07 -6.33 8.57
CA PRO A 22 6.04 -6.32 9.67
C PRO A 22 7.40 -5.76 9.26
N ALA A 23 7.46 -5.00 8.19
CA ALA A 23 8.67 -4.29 7.75
C ALA A 23 8.91 -3.05 8.62
N ALA A 24 10.13 -2.54 8.63
CA ALA A 24 10.49 -1.33 9.36
C ALA A 24 9.71 -0.09 8.88
N GLY A 25 9.27 -0.10 7.64
CA GLY A 25 8.41 0.91 7.05
C GLY A 25 8.25 0.64 5.57
N THR A 26 7.20 1.20 4.98
CA THR A 26 6.90 1.02 3.56
C THR A 26 6.61 2.37 2.92
N LEU A 27 7.33 2.68 1.84
CA LEU A 27 7.05 3.82 0.99
C LEU A 27 6.36 3.31 -0.27
N VAL A 28 5.22 3.89 -0.61
CA VAL A 28 4.50 3.59 -1.85
C VAL A 28 4.49 4.83 -2.72
N TYR A 29 5.09 4.72 -3.90
CA TYR A 29 5.20 5.82 -4.86
C TYR A 29 4.35 5.51 -6.08
N VAL A 30 3.54 6.48 -6.52
CA VAL A 30 2.67 6.30 -7.68
C VAL A 30 3.46 6.62 -8.95
N LEU A 31 3.73 5.60 -9.75
CA LEU A 31 4.43 5.74 -11.04
C LEU A 31 3.50 6.21 -12.13
N ASP A 32 2.25 5.76 -12.10
CA ASP A 32 1.24 6.13 -13.09
C ASP A 32 -0.16 5.84 -12.52
N GLY A 33 -1.16 6.57 -13.01
CA GLY A 33 -2.55 6.41 -12.59
C GLY A 33 -2.87 7.08 -11.27
N VAL A 34 -3.88 6.54 -10.59
CA VAL A 34 -4.38 7.07 -9.31
C VAL A 34 -4.55 5.92 -8.33
N SER A 35 -4.09 6.14 -7.10
CA SER A 35 -4.32 5.21 -6.00
C SER A 35 -4.86 5.96 -4.79
N GLN A 36 -5.05 5.25 -3.69
CA GLN A 36 -5.55 5.86 -2.46
C GLN A 36 -5.02 5.13 -1.24
N SER A 37 -4.94 5.85 -0.14
CA SER A 37 -4.51 5.28 1.14
C SER A 37 -5.14 6.07 2.29
N LYS A 38 -5.33 5.39 3.42
CA LYS A 38 -5.79 5.97 4.68
C LYS A 38 -4.64 6.12 5.69
N SER A 39 -3.41 6.10 5.21
CA SER A 39 -2.21 6.12 6.07
C SER A 39 -2.10 7.37 6.95
N THR A 40 -2.72 8.47 6.56
CA THR A 40 -2.75 9.72 7.33
C THR A 40 -3.94 9.82 8.28
N GLY A 41 -4.78 8.81 8.34
CA GLY A 41 -6.02 8.78 9.15
C GLY A 41 -7.27 9.08 8.36
N GLU A 42 -7.14 9.61 7.16
CA GLU A 42 -8.24 9.90 6.25
C GLU A 42 -7.92 9.38 4.86
N TRP A 43 -8.95 9.01 4.10
CA TRP A 43 -8.76 8.61 2.71
C TRP A 43 -8.23 9.78 1.91
N LYS A 44 -7.14 9.53 1.18
CA LYS A 44 -6.53 10.50 0.29
C LYS A 44 -6.15 9.82 -1.02
N GLN A 45 -6.41 10.49 -2.13
CA GLN A 45 -5.99 10.02 -3.45
C GLN A 45 -4.58 10.53 -3.75
N TYR A 46 -3.80 9.66 -4.42
CA TYR A 46 -2.44 9.93 -4.83
C TYR A 46 -2.32 9.70 -6.32
N SER A 47 -1.81 10.69 -7.02
CA SER A 47 -1.60 10.65 -8.47
C SER A 47 -0.13 10.46 -8.80
N LYS A 48 0.19 10.33 -10.09
CA LYS A 48 1.57 10.19 -10.57
C LYS A 48 2.51 11.21 -9.92
N GLY A 49 3.61 10.73 -9.36
CA GLY A 49 4.61 11.55 -8.68
C GLY A 49 4.33 11.77 -7.20
N GLU A 50 3.18 11.35 -6.71
CA GLU A 50 2.85 11.43 -5.29
C GLU A 50 3.15 10.10 -4.60
N TYR A 51 3.23 10.13 -3.27
CA TYR A 51 3.58 8.96 -2.47
C TYR A 51 2.96 9.03 -1.10
N TRP A 52 2.93 7.86 -0.42
CA TRP A 52 2.59 7.81 0.99
C TRP A 52 3.49 6.82 1.71
N TYR A 53 3.54 6.96 3.02
CA TYR A 53 4.32 6.11 3.90
C TYR A 53 3.39 5.28 4.79
N GLU A 54 3.70 3.99 4.91
CA GLU A 54 2.99 3.08 5.80
C GLU A 54 3.93 2.66 6.92
N ARG A 55 3.56 3.02 8.15
CA ARG A 55 4.37 2.66 9.32
C ARG A 55 4.35 1.17 9.58
N THR A 56 5.35 0.69 10.31
CA THR A 56 5.48 -0.69 10.75
C THR A 56 4.21 -1.16 11.46
N ASP A 57 3.74 -2.36 11.11
CA ASP A 57 2.61 -3.02 11.73
C ASP A 57 1.28 -2.25 11.64
N TRP A 58 1.19 -1.24 10.76
CA TRP A 58 -0.08 -0.56 10.51
C TRP A 58 -1.06 -1.51 9.83
N VAL A 59 -2.14 -1.83 10.53
CA VAL A 59 -3.20 -2.71 10.01
C VAL A 59 -4.10 -1.92 9.08
N HIS A 60 -4.27 -2.37 7.85
CA HIS A 60 -5.08 -1.72 6.84
C HIS A 60 -5.72 -2.75 5.90
N GLY A 61 -6.61 -2.27 5.04
CA GLY A 61 -7.45 -3.15 4.22
C GLY A 61 -8.72 -3.56 4.98
N GLY A 62 -9.69 -4.09 4.27
CA GLY A 62 -10.96 -4.52 4.87
C GLY A 62 -11.84 -3.37 5.38
N GLU A 63 -11.51 -2.12 5.07
CA GLU A 63 -12.32 -0.97 5.47
C GLU A 63 -13.65 -0.95 4.71
N SER A 64 -14.74 -0.66 5.42
CA SER A 64 -16.06 -0.58 4.82
C SER A 64 -16.31 0.74 4.09
N ASP A 65 -15.47 1.74 4.33
CA ASP A 65 -15.59 3.09 3.76
C ASP A 65 -14.61 3.35 2.62
N THR A 66 -14.02 2.31 2.03
CA THR A 66 -13.06 2.46 0.93
C THR A 66 -13.73 3.12 -0.28
N PRO A 67 -13.24 4.29 -0.73
CA PRO A 67 -13.80 4.95 -1.90
C PRO A 67 -13.62 4.10 -3.17
N ASP A 68 -14.58 4.19 -4.07
CA ASP A 68 -14.52 3.51 -5.36
C ASP A 68 -13.75 4.39 -6.36
N LEU A 69 -12.65 3.85 -6.90
CA LEU A 69 -11.85 4.52 -7.94
C LEU A 69 -12.30 4.13 -9.36
N GLY A 70 -13.37 3.35 -9.49
CA GLY A 70 -13.87 2.90 -10.78
C GLY A 70 -12.90 1.95 -11.48
N ASP A 71 -12.71 2.14 -12.77
CA ASP A 71 -11.85 1.29 -13.60
C ASP A 71 -10.40 1.78 -13.67
N ALA A 72 -9.97 2.61 -12.73
CA ALA A 72 -8.63 3.16 -12.73
C ALA A 72 -7.58 2.06 -12.61
N CYS A 73 -6.54 2.18 -13.43
CA CYS A 73 -5.35 1.33 -13.33
C CYS A 73 -4.21 2.14 -12.74
N THR A 74 -3.37 1.50 -11.94
CA THR A 74 -2.30 2.18 -11.21
C THR A 74 -1.04 1.35 -11.25
N ASP A 75 0.10 2.00 -11.51
CA ASP A 75 1.42 1.44 -11.35
C ASP A 75 2.06 2.04 -10.11
N LEU A 76 2.47 1.18 -9.19
CA LEU A 76 3.07 1.57 -7.91
C LEU A 76 4.49 1.03 -7.81
N LEU A 77 5.36 1.83 -7.19
CA LEU A 77 6.67 1.36 -6.73
C LEU A 77 6.59 1.24 -5.22
N VAL A 78 6.78 0.03 -4.71
CA VAL A 78 6.72 -0.28 -3.28
C VAL A 78 8.14 -0.52 -2.79
N ILE A 79 8.57 0.23 -1.78
CA ILE A 79 9.91 0.14 -1.21
C ILE A 79 9.77 -0.15 0.29
N ARG A 80 10.38 -1.26 0.73
CA ARG A 80 10.36 -1.69 2.14
C ARG A 80 11.76 -1.99 2.63
N VAL A 81 11.99 -1.72 3.91
CA VAL A 81 13.12 -2.28 4.63
C VAL A 81 12.57 -3.41 5.48
N VAL A 82 13.07 -4.61 5.26
CA VAL A 82 12.56 -5.84 5.88
C VAL A 82 13.68 -6.53 6.62
N ASP A 83 13.39 -7.01 7.83
CA ASP A 83 14.33 -7.88 8.54
C ASP A 83 14.36 -9.25 7.84
N GLU A 84 15.55 -9.81 7.75
CA GLU A 84 15.75 -11.10 7.11
C GLU A 84 14.89 -12.17 7.79
N GLY A 85 14.19 -12.94 6.97
CA GLY A 85 13.35 -14.03 7.44
C GLY A 85 11.93 -13.65 7.85
N LYS A 86 11.57 -12.36 7.81
CA LYS A 86 10.21 -11.93 8.13
C LYS A 86 9.32 -11.90 6.89
N ASP A 87 8.05 -12.15 7.09
CA ASP A 87 7.04 -12.05 6.05
C ASP A 87 6.84 -10.58 5.63
N HIS A 88 6.61 -10.35 4.34
CA HIS A 88 6.34 -9.02 3.81
C HIS A 88 4.93 -8.55 4.15
N THR A 89 3.99 -9.48 4.25
CA THR A 89 2.57 -9.17 4.53
C THR A 89 1.99 -10.26 5.42
N VAL A 90 1.27 -9.84 6.45
CA VAL A 90 0.54 -10.75 7.35
C VAL A 90 -0.93 -10.37 7.31
N PHE A 91 -1.78 -11.34 6.95
CA PHE A 91 -3.22 -11.12 6.89
C PHE A 91 -3.85 -11.32 8.27
N VAL A 92 -4.75 -10.42 8.61
CA VAL A 92 -5.48 -10.46 9.88
C VAL A 92 -6.79 -11.21 9.65
N LYS A 93 -7.02 -12.21 10.47
CA LYS A 93 -8.25 -13.01 10.40
C LYS A 93 -9.37 -12.39 11.22
#